data_2e13040bd1f3c4aedc4d13e7b870319e
#
_entry.id   2e13040bd1f3c4aedc4d13e7b870319e
#
_cell.length_a   1.000
_cell.length_b   1.000
_cell.length_c   1.000
_cell.angle_alpha   90.00
_cell.angle_beta   90.00
_cell.angle_gamma   90.00
#
_symmetry.space_group_name_H-M   'P 1'
#
loop_
_entity.id
_entity.type
_entity.pdbx_description
1 polymer ?
#
loop_
_entity_poly.entity_id
_entity_poly.type
_entity_poly.pdbx_seq_one_letter_code
_entity_poly.pdbx_strand_id
1 'polypeptide(L)'
;MRDYDIDAEPPRLQVFEGVVTRHLLDEINAAIDASRETWRPADGRRATQAAQHFADMLRQNEGFQLAERQACEISRRWARKAGWELNGEPPLCVLRCVNSGLPAQSHLRHYDSHILTLLIPLQEAQATQENGDLIIYRRQRHAVTVMSNIVAKIRLILLRNLPFVIRRAQTFRHLAEHQCDRIACVPGNVYAFNGFVTLHANLHAEAGERRSLIVHYYDPGLTAGLSAVPRAWRALRDRLLDAFQHTRPRA
;
A
#
# COMPACT_ATOMS: atom_id res chain seq x y z
N MET A 1 15.81 7.22 24.07
CA MET A 1 16.31 6.65 22.83
C MET A 1 16.57 5.18 23.12
N ARG A 2 15.74 4.24 22.67
CA ARG A 2 16.01 2.81 22.90
C ARG A 2 17.14 2.42 21.95
N ASP A 3 18.24 1.91 22.50
CA ASP A 3 19.29 1.25 21.72
C ASP A 3 18.64 0.07 20.98
N TYR A 4 18.45 0.24 19.68
CA TYR A 4 18.02 -0.87 18.83
C TYR A 4 19.22 -1.79 18.65
N ASP A 5 19.13 -2.98 19.22
CA ASP A 5 20.08 -4.05 18.98
C ASP A 5 20.23 -4.26 17.47
N ILE A 6 21.44 -4.00 16.95
CA ILE A 6 21.75 -4.01 15.52
C ILE A 6 21.58 -5.42 14.94
N ASP A 7 21.71 -6.45 15.78
CA ASP A 7 21.65 -7.87 15.42
C ASP A 7 20.24 -8.48 15.59
N ALA A 8 19.31 -7.76 16.23
CA ALA A 8 17.94 -8.24 16.37
C ALA A 8 17.23 -8.35 15.01
N GLU A 9 16.46 -9.41 14.83
CA GLU A 9 15.66 -9.59 13.63
C GLU A 9 14.64 -8.44 13.51
N PRO A 10 14.67 -7.66 12.41
CA PRO A 10 13.77 -6.52 12.28
C PRO A 10 12.32 -7.01 12.25
N PRO A 11 11.41 -6.32 12.95
CA PRO A 11 10.02 -6.74 13.10
C PRO A 11 9.33 -6.86 11.75
N ARG A 12 8.41 -7.83 11.61
CA ARG A 12 7.59 -7.97 10.39
C ARG A 12 6.74 -6.74 10.10
N LEU A 13 6.28 -6.10 11.14
CA LEU A 13 5.49 -4.87 11.12
C LEU A 13 6.01 -3.96 12.24
N GLN A 14 6.36 -2.74 11.90
CA GLN A 14 6.62 -1.67 12.85
C GLN A 14 5.45 -0.69 12.80
N VAL A 15 4.92 -0.33 13.95
CA VAL A 15 3.87 0.69 14.07
C VAL A 15 4.48 1.90 14.76
N PHE A 16 4.31 3.07 14.15
CA PHE A 16 4.62 4.37 14.73
C PHE A 16 3.28 5.02 15.08
N GLU A 17 2.99 5.13 16.37
CA GLU A 17 1.69 5.58 16.85
C GLU A 17 1.64 7.10 16.99
N GLY A 18 0.50 7.70 16.59
CA GLY A 18 0.21 9.11 16.81
C GLY A 18 1.15 10.10 16.12
N VAL A 19 1.86 9.67 15.06
CA VAL A 19 2.86 10.49 14.38
C VAL A 19 2.26 11.55 13.47
N VAL A 20 1.03 11.36 13.00
CA VAL A 20 0.31 12.34 12.17
C VAL A 20 -0.79 12.97 13.00
N THR A 21 -0.76 14.30 13.13
CA THR A 21 -1.72 15.02 13.94
C THR A 21 -3.12 15.02 13.33
N ARG A 22 -4.14 15.13 14.17
CA ARG A 22 -5.54 15.21 13.71
C ARG A 22 -5.76 16.36 12.74
N HIS A 23 -5.20 17.52 13.02
CA HIS A 23 -5.29 18.69 12.15
C HIS A 23 -4.78 18.39 10.72
N LEU A 24 -3.60 17.79 10.59
CA LEU A 24 -3.02 17.42 9.27
C LEU A 24 -3.86 16.36 8.56
N LEU A 25 -4.43 15.39 9.29
CA LEU A 25 -5.37 14.43 8.72
C LEU A 25 -6.62 15.10 8.16
N ASP A 26 -7.19 16.05 8.90
CA ASP A 26 -8.38 16.79 8.49
C ASP A 26 -8.09 17.66 7.26
N GLU A 27 -6.92 18.32 7.19
CA GLU A 27 -6.47 19.08 6.00
C GLU A 27 -6.33 18.17 4.77
N ILE A 28 -5.66 17.01 4.90
CA ILE A 28 -5.48 16.08 3.79
C ILE A 28 -6.84 15.54 3.33
N ASN A 29 -7.73 15.16 4.27
CA ASN A 29 -9.05 14.66 3.92
C ASN A 29 -9.90 15.72 3.23
N ALA A 30 -9.87 16.97 3.69
CA ALA A 30 -10.55 18.08 3.03
C ALA A 30 -10.01 18.30 1.59
N ALA A 31 -8.70 18.23 1.40
CA ALA A 31 -8.09 18.36 0.08
C ALA A 31 -8.45 17.18 -0.85
N ILE A 32 -8.58 15.96 -0.31
CA ILE A 32 -9.09 14.80 -1.05
C ILE A 32 -10.53 15.06 -1.49
N ASP A 33 -11.39 15.53 -0.61
CA ASP A 33 -12.79 15.80 -0.92
C ASP A 33 -12.95 16.92 -1.97
N ALA A 34 -12.21 18.02 -1.84
CA ALA A 34 -12.20 19.10 -2.81
C ALA A 34 -11.71 18.67 -4.20
N SER A 35 -10.78 17.72 -4.26
CA SER A 35 -10.23 17.21 -5.53
C SER A 35 -11.10 16.16 -6.21
N ARG A 36 -12.09 15.59 -5.53
CA ARG A 36 -12.97 14.52 -6.09
C ARG A 36 -13.77 14.96 -7.30
N GLU A 37 -14.22 16.18 -7.35
CA GLU A 37 -14.96 16.72 -8.51
C GLU A 37 -14.07 16.79 -9.75
N THR A 38 -12.76 16.96 -9.56
CA THR A 38 -11.76 17.03 -10.62
C THR A 38 -11.10 15.69 -10.92
N TRP A 39 -11.27 14.69 -10.04
CA TRP A 39 -10.67 13.37 -10.17
C TRP A 39 -11.71 12.33 -10.59
N ARG A 40 -11.56 11.81 -11.77
CA ARG A 40 -12.21 10.55 -12.10
C ARG A 40 -11.29 9.40 -11.69
N PRO A 41 -11.82 8.26 -11.22
CA PRO A 41 -11.01 7.09 -10.86
C PRO A 41 -10.07 6.58 -11.97
N ALA A 42 -10.28 7.05 -13.19
CA ALA A 42 -9.49 6.72 -14.38
C ALA A 42 -8.25 7.60 -14.58
N ASP A 43 -8.11 8.71 -13.84
CA ASP A 43 -7.00 9.68 -14.00
C ASP A 43 -5.75 9.23 -13.22
N GLY A 44 -5.11 8.14 -13.65
CA GLY A 44 -3.96 7.55 -12.96
C GLY A 44 -2.80 8.53 -12.72
N ARG A 45 -2.56 9.45 -13.66
CA ARG A 45 -1.48 10.45 -13.54
C ARG A 45 -1.80 11.49 -12.47
N ARG A 46 -3.01 12.04 -12.46
CA ARG A 46 -3.46 13.03 -11.46
C ARG A 46 -3.55 12.40 -10.07
N ALA A 47 -4.03 11.16 -9.98
CA ALA A 47 -4.04 10.42 -8.73
C ALA A 47 -2.64 10.19 -8.16
N THR A 48 -1.63 9.96 -9.01
CA THR A 48 -0.24 9.83 -8.58
C THR A 48 0.34 11.17 -8.14
N GLN A 49 0.07 12.26 -8.86
CA GLN A 49 0.54 13.60 -8.48
C GLN A 49 -0.03 14.05 -7.15
N ALA A 50 -1.30 13.79 -6.91
CA ALA A 50 -1.91 14.14 -5.65
C ALA A 50 -1.46 13.24 -4.49
N ALA A 51 -1.26 11.93 -4.72
CA ALA A 51 -0.65 11.07 -3.72
C ALA A 51 0.75 11.57 -3.33
N GLN A 52 1.53 12.06 -4.30
CA GLN A 52 2.82 12.69 -4.04
C GLN A 52 2.66 13.99 -3.23
N HIS A 53 1.72 14.85 -3.61
CA HIS A 53 1.44 16.08 -2.87
C HIS A 53 1.07 15.80 -1.40
N PHE A 54 0.20 14.82 -1.12
CA PHE A 54 -0.15 14.43 0.24
C PHE A 54 1.02 13.82 1.01
N ALA A 55 1.90 13.06 0.34
CA ALA A 55 3.14 12.59 0.96
C ALA A 55 4.05 13.75 1.33
N ASP A 56 4.12 14.79 0.51
CA ASP A 56 4.93 15.98 0.78
C ASP A 56 4.34 16.83 1.92
N MET A 57 3.01 16.92 2.03
CA MET A 57 2.35 17.51 3.21
C MET A 57 2.71 16.74 4.50
N LEU A 58 2.65 15.41 4.48
CA LEU A 58 3.05 14.58 5.62
C LEU A 58 4.52 14.80 6.00
N ARG A 59 5.42 14.98 5.02
CA ARG A 59 6.85 15.25 5.24
C ARG A 59 7.15 16.61 5.85
N GLN A 60 6.17 17.53 5.92
CA GLN A 60 6.30 18.77 6.70
C GLN A 60 6.12 18.53 8.21
N ASN A 61 5.58 17.37 8.60
CA ASN A 61 5.41 16.99 10.00
C ASN A 61 6.66 16.26 10.52
N GLU A 62 7.26 16.75 11.60
CA GLU A 62 8.49 16.19 12.19
C GLU A 62 8.32 14.75 12.65
N GLY A 63 7.15 14.40 13.23
CA GLY A 63 6.83 13.05 13.68
C GLY A 63 6.86 12.06 12.52
N PHE A 64 6.23 12.44 11.40
CA PHE A 64 6.23 11.62 10.19
C PHE A 64 7.64 11.49 9.58
N GLN A 65 8.39 12.58 9.52
CA GLN A 65 9.79 12.54 9.04
C GLN A 65 10.64 11.57 9.86
N LEU A 66 10.48 11.58 11.19
CA LEU A 66 11.22 10.68 12.07
C LEU A 66 10.83 9.23 11.81
N ALA A 67 9.53 8.92 11.73
CA ALA A 67 9.01 7.59 11.44
C ALA A 67 9.49 7.09 10.06
N GLU A 68 9.45 7.95 9.03
CA GLU A 68 9.93 7.66 7.68
C GLU A 68 11.43 7.32 7.67
N ARG A 69 12.27 8.14 8.34
CA ARG A 69 13.71 7.85 8.47
C ARG A 69 13.99 6.53 9.17
N GLN A 70 13.31 6.25 10.29
CA GLN A 70 13.48 5.00 11.03
C GLN A 70 13.03 3.79 10.20
N ALA A 71 11.91 3.88 9.50
CA ALA A 71 11.43 2.82 8.61
C ALA A 71 12.41 2.58 7.43
N CYS A 72 12.96 3.63 6.84
CA CYS A 72 14.00 3.51 5.82
C CYS A 72 15.27 2.84 6.36
N GLU A 73 15.68 3.12 7.59
CA GLU A 73 16.83 2.46 8.22
C GLU A 73 16.57 0.96 8.47
N ILE A 74 15.38 0.61 8.95
CA ILE A 74 14.96 -0.78 9.09
C ILE A 74 15.00 -1.51 7.73
N SER A 75 14.51 -0.86 6.68
CA SER A 75 14.48 -1.46 5.34
C SER A 75 15.87 -1.68 4.74
N ARG A 76 16.82 -0.79 5.03
CA ARG A 76 18.23 -0.99 4.64
C ARG A 76 18.85 -2.21 5.34
N ARG A 77 18.45 -2.49 6.59
CA ARG A 77 18.86 -3.72 7.28
C ARG A 77 18.25 -4.96 6.64
N TRP A 78 16.97 -4.96 6.26
CA TRP A 78 16.36 -6.05 5.49
C TRP A 78 17.10 -6.32 4.19
N ALA A 79 17.41 -5.28 3.43
CA ALA A 79 18.11 -5.40 2.16
C ALA A 79 19.52 -5.98 2.32
N ARG A 80 20.30 -5.46 3.29
CA ARG A 80 21.65 -5.98 3.59
C ARG A 80 21.62 -7.46 3.96
N LYS A 81 20.69 -7.87 4.85
CA LYS A 81 20.55 -9.28 5.27
C LYS A 81 20.18 -10.20 4.08
N ALA A 82 19.42 -9.70 3.12
CA ALA A 82 18.98 -10.44 1.95
C ALA A 82 19.92 -10.34 0.74
N GLY A 83 20.98 -9.53 0.82
CA GLY A 83 21.89 -9.27 -0.30
C GLY A 83 21.25 -8.49 -1.46
N TRP A 84 20.23 -7.67 -1.17
CA TRP A 84 19.56 -6.85 -2.18
C TRP A 84 20.18 -5.46 -2.31
N GLU A 85 20.35 -5.01 -3.54
CA GLU A 85 20.73 -3.63 -3.81
C GLU A 85 19.51 -2.71 -3.66
N LEU A 86 19.75 -1.54 -3.05
CA LEU A 86 18.74 -0.50 -2.93
C LEU A 86 18.98 0.51 -4.06
N ASN A 87 17.98 0.66 -4.93
CA ASN A 87 18.03 1.72 -5.92
C ASN A 87 17.64 3.07 -5.29
N GLY A 88 18.18 4.16 -5.85
CA GLY A 88 17.86 5.54 -5.43
C GLY A 88 16.63 6.13 -6.10
N GLU A 89 15.71 5.29 -6.62
CA GLU A 89 14.47 5.78 -7.25
C GLU A 89 13.60 6.54 -6.24
N PRO A 90 12.91 7.59 -6.70
CA PRO A 90 11.97 8.31 -5.85
C PRO A 90 10.84 7.37 -5.39
N PRO A 91 10.28 7.59 -4.18
CA PRO A 91 9.24 6.73 -3.64
C PRO A 91 7.98 6.78 -4.52
N LEU A 92 7.32 5.63 -4.64
CA LEU A 92 6.03 5.52 -5.30
C LEU A 92 4.92 5.79 -4.30
N CYS A 93 4.19 6.90 -4.49
CA CYS A 93 3.04 7.26 -3.67
C CYS A 93 1.74 6.81 -4.32
N VAL A 94 0.85 6.20 -3.53
CA VAL A 94 -0.46 5.71 -3.98
C VAL A 94 -1.53 6.13 -2.97
N LEU A 95 -2.50 6.92 -3.40
CA LEU A 95 -3.70 7.20 -2.62
C LEU A 95 -4.75 6.11 -2.90
N ARG A 96 -5.33 5.56 -1.85
CA ARG A 96 -6.42 4.59 -1.93
C ARG A 96 -7.63 5.09 -1.16
N CYS A 97 -8.74 5.27 -1.88
CA CYS A 97 -10.07 5.52 -1.32
C CYS A 97 -10.95 4.32 -1.65
N VAL A 98 -11.38 3.59 -0.63
CA VAL A 98 -12.13 2.33 -0.77
C VAL A 98 -13.41 2.44 0.03
N ASN A 99 -14.53 2.15 -0.63
CA ASN A 99 -15.86 2.11 -0.03
C ASN A 99 -16.56 0.76 -0.30
N SER A 100 -17.76 0.60 0.22
CA SER A 100 -18.57 -0.62 0.10
C SER A 100 -18.89 -1.01 -1.36
N GLY A 101 -18.89 -0.06 -2.29
CA GLY A 101 -19.11 -0.32 -3.72
C GLY A 101 -17.94 -0.98 -4.45
N LEU A 102 -16.79 -1.23 -3.77
CA LEU A 102 -15.56 -1.74 -4.38
C LEU A 102 -15.12 -3.11 -3.79
N PRO A 103 -15.99 -4.15 -3.70
CA PRO A 103 -15.61 -5.44 -3.13
C PRO A 103 -14.51 -6.15 -3.94
N ALA A 104 -14.38 -5.82 -5.23
CA ALA A 104 -13.33 -6.36 -6.08
C ALA A 104 -11.92 -6.01 -5.59
N GLN A 105 -11.74 -4.93 -4.83
CA GLN A 105 -10.47 -4.49 -4.31
C GLN A 105 -10.12 -5.10 -2.93
N SER A 106 -11.06 -5.81 -2.30
CA SER A 106 -10.92 -6.37 -0.96
C SER A 106 -10.44 -7.81 -0.98
N HIS A 107 -9.78 -8.25 0.10
CA HIS A 107 -9.23 -9.61 0.27
C HIS A 107 -8.25 -10.01 -0.84
N LEU A 108 -7.64 -9.03 -1.51
CA LEU A 108 -6.64 -9.26 -2.56
C LEU A 108 -5.27 -9.47 -1.93
N ARG A 109 -4.90 -10.73 -1.77
CA ARG A 109 -3.57 -11.09 -1.28
C ARG A 109 -2.51 -10.75 -2.32
N HIS A 110 -1.45 -10.05 -1.92
CA HIS A 110 -0.36 -9.69 -2.81
C HIS A 110 0.95 -9.46 -2.05
N TYR A 111 2.03 -9.44 -2.81
CA TYR A 111 3.31 -8.90 -2.41
C TYR A 111 3.52 -7.59 -3.17
N ASP A 112 4.11 -6.62 -2.52
CA ASP A 112 4.52 -5.40 -3.20
C ASP A 112 5.74 -5.65 -4.09
N SER A 113 6.04 -4.67 -4.93
CA SER A 113 7.29 -4.67 -5.71
C SER A 113 8.45 -4.02 -4.97
N HIS A 114 8.18 -3.42 -3.82
CA HIS A 114 9.12 -2.61 -3.05
C HIS A 114 9.41 -3.24 -1.69
N ILE A 115 10.63 -3.03 -1.21
CA ILE A 115 11.09 -3.59 0.07
C ILE A 115 10.35 -2.94 1.24
N LEU A 116 10.23 -1.61 1.24
CA LEU A 116 9.51 -0.89 2.28
C LEU A 116 8.16 -0.43 1.78
N THR A 117 7.12 -0.76 2.52
CA THR A 117 5.79 -0.20 2.40
C THR A 117 5.45 0.56 3.68
N LEU A 118 5.18 1.86 3.54
CA LEU A 118 4.53 2.66 4.57
C LEU A 118 3.05 2.75 4.24
N LEU A 119 2.20 2.26 5.14
CA LEU A 119 0.76 2.45 5.07
C LEU A 119 0.36 3.52 6.10
N ILE A 120 -0.23 4.59 5.61
CA ILE A 120 -0.69 5.74 6.41
C ILE A 120 -2.21 5.82 6.28
N PRO A 121 -2.98 5.34 7.27
CA PRO A 121 -4.42 5.53 7.28
C PRO A 121 -4.75 7.01 7.48
N LEU A 122 -5.54 7.57 6.56
CA LEU A 122 -6.00 8.96 6.61
C LEU A 122 -7.42 9.06 7.17
N GLN A 123 -8.24 8.04 6.90
CA GLN A 123 -9.62 7.92 7.37
C GLN A 123 -9.98 6.46 7.52
N GLU A 124 -10.65 6.12 8.62
CA GLU A 124 -11.26 4.82 8.82
C GLU A 124 -12.62 4.71 8.09
N ALA A 125 -12.95 3.51 7.64
CA ALA A 125 -14.35 3.16 7.36
C ALA A 125 -15.16 3.08 8.68
N GLN A 126 -16.48 3.07 8.57
CA GLN A 126 -17.32 2.90 9.76
C GLN A 126 -17.04 1.56 10.45
N ALA A 127 -17.13 1.55 11.78
CA ALA A 127 -16.90 0.35 12.58
C ALA A 127 -18.00 -0.70 12.30
N THR A 128 -17.61 -1.71 11.53
CA THR A 128 -18.42 -2.89 11.19
C THR A 128 -17.57 -4.13 11.39
N GLN A 129 -18.08 -5.29 11.01
CA GLN A 129 -17.29 -6.53 11.06
C GLN A 129 -16.03 -6.41 10.17
N GLU A 130 -16.14 -5.74 9.02
CA GLU A 130 -15.06 -5.47 8.09
C GLU A 130 -14.96 -3.97 7.81
N ASN A 131 -13.89 -3.35 8.34
CA ASN A 131 -13.64 -1.90 8.25
C ASN A 131 -12.41 -1.55 7.39
N GLY A 132 -11.94 -2.49 6.58
CA GLY A 132 -10.77 -2.30 5.73
C GLY A 132 -9.42 -2.51 6.40
N ASP A 133 -9.37 -3.13 7.57
CA ASP A 133 -8.13 -3.44 8.29
C ASP A 133 -7.12 -4.19 7.45
N LEU A 134 -5.84 -4.01 7.80
CA LEU A 134 -4.72 -4.69 7.16
C LEU A 134 -4.61 -6.14 7.68
N ILE A 135 -4.45 -7.07 6.76
CA ILE A 135 -4.16 -8.48 7.04
C ILE A 135 -2.71 -8.74 6.68
N ILE A 136 -1.91 -9.18 7.65
CA ILE A 136 -0.50 -9.54 7.45
C ILE A 136 -0.32 -11.03 7.70
N TYR A 137 0.19 -11.75 6.70
CA TYR A 137 0.47 -13.17 6.81
C TYR A 137 1.78 -13.43 7.55
N ARG A 138 1.77 -14.43 8.45
CA ARG A 138 2.92 -14.74 9.31
C ARG A 138 4.10 -15.31 8.55
N ARG A 139 3.81 -16.08 7.49
CA ARG A 139 4.85 -16.68 6.66
C ARG A 139 5.40 -15.66 5.66
N GLN A 140 6.67 -15.35 5.80
CA GLN A 140 7.41 -14.51 4.86
C GLN A 140 8.16 -15.36 3.83
N ARG A 141 8.49 -14.76 2.69
CA ARG A 141 9.39 -15.36 1.71
C ARG A 141 10.83 -15.12 2.13
N HIS A 142 11.65 -16.17 2.26
CA HIS A 142 13.05 -16.04 2.67
C HIS A 142 14.01 -15.87 1.49
N ALA A 143 13.98 -16.76 0.53
CA ALA A 143 14.83 -16.69 -0.65
C ALA A 143 14.00 -16.23 -1.86
N VAL A 144 14.09 -14.94 -2.21
CA VAL A 144 13.38 -14.41 -3.37
C VAL A 144 14.33 -14.27 -4.54
N THR A 145 14.16 -15.14 -5.55
CA THR A 145 14.79 -15.02 -6.85
C THR A 145 13.82 -14.44 -7.87
N VAL A 146 14.32 -14.01 -9.02
CA VAL A 146 13.48 -13.52 -10.13
C VAL A 146 12.40 -14.55 -10.48
N MET A 147 12.77 -15.83 -10.64
CA MET A 147 11.83 -16.90 -11.01
C MET A 147 10.79 -17.14 -9.92
N SER A 148 11.21 -17.27 -8.65
CA SER A 148 10.27 -17.48 -7.54
C SER A 148 9.30 -16.30 -7.37
N ASN A 149 9.76 -15.08 -7.65
CA ASN A 149 8.92 -13.88 -7.62
C ASN A 149 7.89 -13.89 -8.76
N ILE A 150 8.29 -14.25 -9.98
CA ILE A 150 7.38 -14.37 -11.12
C ILE A 150 6.30 -15.43 -10.84
N VAL A 151 6.69 -16.63 -10.41
CA VAL A 151 5.76 -17.72 -10.09
C VAL A 151 4.77 -17.30 -9.00
N ALA A 152 5.27 -16.66 -7.92
CA ALA A 152 4.40 -16.16 -6.87
C ALA A 152 3.40 -15.11 -7.38
N LYS A 153 3.83 -14.18 -8.24
CA LYS A 153 2.95 -13.16 -8.83
C LYS A 153 1.90 -13.78 -9.75
N ILE A 154 2.26 -14.73 -10.61
CA ILE A 154 1.31 -15.46 -11.47
C ILE A 154 0.26 -16.18 -10.61
N ARG A 155 0.68 -16.93 -9.57
CA ARG A 155 -0.23 -17.60 -8.65
C ARG A 155 -1.20 -16.63 -7.99
N LEU A 156 -0.71 -15.47 -7.55
CA LEU A 156 -1.55 -14.46 -6.90
C LEU A 156 -2.52 -13.79 -7.88
N ILE A 157 -2.12 -13.60 -9.15
CA ILE A 157 -3.02 -13.10 -10.20
C ILE A 157 -4.17 -14.09 -10.42
N LEU A 158 -3.90 -15.40 -10.46
CA LEU A 158 -4.95 -16.42 -10.57
C LEU A 158 -5.89 -16.39 -9.37
N LEU A 159 -5.36 -16.28 -8.14
CA LEU A 159 -6.15 -16.18 -6.92
C LEU A 159 -6.96 -14.86 -6.83
N ARG A 160 -6.46 -13.78 -7.43
CA ARG A 160 -7.17 -12.49 -7.52
C ARG A 160 -8.47 -12.59 -8.31
N ASN A 161 -8.51 -13.47 -9.32
CA ASN A 161 -9.69 -13.66 -10.18
C ASN A 161 -10.78 -14.51 -9.53
N LEU A 162 -10.56 -15.05 -8.33
CA LEU A 162 -11.60 -15.74 -7.57
C LEU A 162 -12.72 -14.77 -7.19
N PRO A 163 -14.00 -15.24 -7.14
CA PRO A 163 -15.12 -14.47 -6.63
C PRO A 163 -14.85 -13.89 -5.25
N PHE A 164 -15.39 -12.71 -4.97
CA PHE A 164 -15.22 -12.02 -3.68
C PHE A 164 -15.56 -12.91 -2.48
N VAL A 165 -16.68 -13.66 -2.55
CA VAL A 165 -17.14 -14.56 -1.47
C VAL A 165 -16.06 -15.61 -1.13
N ILE A 166 -15.43 -16.19 -2.15
CA ILE A 166 -14.36 -17.19 -1.95
C ILE A 166 -13.13 -16.55 -1.32
N ARG A 167 -12.71 -15.37 -1.80
CA ARG A 167 -11.58 -14.66 -1.23
C ARG A 167 -11.80 -14.27 0.22
N ARG A 168 -13.02 -13.79 0.53
CA ARG A 168 -13.47 -13.45 1.88
C ARG A 168 -13.40 -14.68 2.79
N ALA A 169 -14.06 -15.77 2.41
CA ALA A 169 -14.06 -17.02 3.18
C ALA A 169 -12.64 -17.54 3.45
N GLN A 170 -11.76 -17.49 2.44
CA GLN A 170 -10.34 -17.87 2.62
C GLN A 170 -9.63 -16.98 3.64
N THR A 171 -9.86 -15.66 3.61
CA THR A 171 -9.20 -14.75 4.55
C THR A 171 -9.64 -15.04 5.99
N PHE A 172 -10.94 -15.22 6.23
CA PHE A 172 -11.45 -15.54 7.56
C PHE A 172 -10.99 -16.91 8.06
N ARG A 173 -10.92 -17.92 7.17
CA ARG A 173 -10.33 -19.21 7.52
C ARG A 173 -8.87 -19.06 7.94
N HIS A 174 -8.04 -18.31 7.19
CA HIS A 174 -6.65 -18.07 7.55
C HIS A 174 -6.48 -17.31 8.88
N LEU A 175 -7.41 -16.38 9.19
CA LEU A 175 -7.44 -15.72 10.49
C LEU A 175 -7.75 -16.72 11.62
N ALA A 176 -8.77 -17.56 11.44
CA ALA A 176 -9.15 -18.60 12.41
C ALA A 176 -8.02 -19.63 12.64
N GLU A 177 -7.27 -19.97 11.58
CA GLU A 177 -6.12 -20.88 11.62
C GLU A 177 -4.82 -20.18 12.07
N HIS A 178 -4.87 -18.91 12.51
CA HIS A 178 -3.70 -18.12 12.91
C HIS A 178 -2.57 -18.04 11.86
N GLN A 179 -2.91 -18.14 10.59
CA GLN A 179 -1.94 -18.00 9.48
C GLN A 179 -1.62 -16.52 9.19
N CYS A 180 -2.48 -15.62 9.60
CA CYS A 180 -2.32 -14.17 9.45
C CYS A 180 -2.88 -13.44 10.68
N ASP A 181 -2.48 -12.18 10.81
CA ASP A 181 -2.93 -11.28 11.86
C ASP A 181 -3.76 -10.15 11.24
N ARG A 182 -4.84 -9.75 11.92
CA ARG A 182 -5.63 -8.56 11.61
C ARG A 182 -5.04 -7.38 12.37
N ILE A 183 -4.69 -6.32 11.65
CA ILE A 183 -4.08 -5.10 12.17
C ILE A 183 -5.06 -3.95 11.94
N ALA A 184 -5.52 -3.34 13.02
CA ALA A 184 -6.35 -2.15 12.95
C ALA A 184 -5.59 -0.99 12.30
N CYS A 185 -6.19 -0.37 11.30
CA CYS A 185 -5.59 0.74 10.56
C CYS A 185 -6.06 2.08 11.17
N VAL A 186 -5.46 2.49 12.27
CA VAL A 186 -5.83 3.71 13.01
C VAL A 186 -5.26 4.95 12.33
N PRO A 187 -6.09 5.98 11.98
CA PRO A 187 -5.61 7.25 11.45
C PRO A 187 -4.66 7.95 12.41
N GLY A 188 -3.60 8.53 11.86
CA GLY A 188 -2.53 9.13 12.65
C GLY A 188 -1.35 8.22 12.93
N ASN A 189 -1.51 6.90 12.77
CA ASN A 189 -0.42 5.93 12.86
C ASN A 189 0.24 5.72 11.48
N VAL A 190 1.49 5.25 11.51
CA VAL A 190 2.22 4.82 10.31
C VAL A 190 2.64 3.36 10.52
N TYR A 191 2.28 2.52 9.55
CA TYR A 191 2.58 1.09 9.55
C TYR A 191 3.67 0.81 8.52
N ALA A 192 4.83 0.34 8.98
CA ALA A 192 5.98 0.04 8.14
C ALA A 192 6.24 -1.47 8.10
N PHE A 193 6.31 -2.05 6.92
CA PHE A 193 6.60 -3.46 6.75
C PHE A 193 7.33 -3.74 5.43
N ASN A 194 7.98 -4.90 5.35
CA ASN A 194 8.61 -5.36 4.12
C ASN A 194 7.56 -5.94 3.18
N GLY A 195 6.95 -5.09 2.35
CA GLY A 195 5.91 -5.50 1.40
C GLY A 195 6.38 -6.51 0.35
N PHE A 196 7.69 -6.53 0.06
CA PHE A 196 8.27 -7.44 -0.94
C PHE A 196 8.26 -8.90 -0.51
N VAL A 197 8.45 -9.19 0.79
CA VAL A 197 8.46 -10.58 1.32
C VAL A 197 7.22 -10.93 2.12
N THR A 198 6.45 -9.97 2.57
CA THR A 198 5.27 -10.16 3.41
C THR A 198 4.00 -10.19 2.57
N LEU A 199 3.34 -11.35 2.54
CA LEU A 199 2.01 -11.46 1.93
C LEU A 199 1.01 -10.66 2.77
N HIS A 200 0.23 -9.79 2.12
CA HIS A 200 -0.74 -8.96 2.82
C HIS A 200 -2.00 -8.73 1.98
N ALA A 201 -3.04 -8.29 2.64
CA ALA A 201 -4.33 -7.93 2.04
C ALA A 201 -5.02 -6.88 2.91
N ASN A 202 -6.17 -6.37 2.45
CA ASN A 202 -7.07 -5.58 3.28
C ASN A 202 -8.44 -6.24 3.35
N LEU A 203 -9.11 -6.12 4.49
CA LEU A 203 -10.51 -6.44 4.62
C LEU A 203 -11.37 -5.50 3.76
N HIS A 204 -12.62 -5.87 3.59
CA HIS A 204 -13.60 -5.02 2.94
C HIS A 204 -13.98 -3.83 3.82
N ALA A 205 -14.30 -2.69 3.23
CA ALA A 205 -14.93 -1.57 3.92
C ALA A 205 -16.46 -1.71 3.71
N GLU A 206 -17.18 -2.33 4.66
CA GLU A 206 -18.61 -2.62 4.52
C GLU A 206 -19.45 -1.35 4.57
N ALA A 207 -19.02 -0.34 5.30
CA ALA A 207 -19.72 0.94 5.43
C ALA A 207 -18.75 2.10 5.49
N GLY A 208 -19.16 3.25 4.94
CA GLY A 208 -18.31 4.43 4.86
C GLY A 208 -17.19 4.30 3.82
N GLU A 209 -16.16 5.07 4.00
CA GLU A 209 -14.98 5.09 3.14
C GLU A 209 -13.70 5.04 3.96
N ARG A 210 -12.81 4.12 3.60
CA ARG A 210 -11.43 4.08 4.09
C ARG A 210 -10.52 4.82 3.12
N ARG A 211 -9.70 5.73 3.65
CA ARG A 211 -8.64 6.40 2.90
C ARG A 211 -7.28 6.05 3.47
N SER A 212 -6.34 5.76 2.60
CA SER A 212 -4.96 5.47 3.00
C SER A 212 -4.00 6.01 1.95
N LEU A 213 -2.93 6.63 2.42
CA LEU A 213 -1.76 6.91 1.60
C LEU A 213 -0.77 5.77 1.78
N ILE A 214 -0.22 5.26 0.68
CA ILE A 214 0.80 4.21 0.68
C ILE A 214 2.04 4.79 0.02
N VAL A 215 3.18 4.68 0.71
CA VAL A 215 4.47 5.11 0.17
C VAL A 215 5.40 3.91 0.10
N HIS A 216 5.87 3.62 -1.10
CA HIS A 216 6.74 2.48 -1.37
C HIS A 216 8.16 2.94 -1.67
N TYR A 217 9.14 2.30 -1.04
CA TYR A 217 10.57 2.58 -1.21
C TYR A 217 11.32 1.33 -1.66
N TYR A 218 12.35 1.52 -2.45
CA TYR A 218 13.36 0.53 -2.80
C TYR A 218 12.81 -0.67 -3.57
N ASP A 219 12.73 -0.57 -4.89
CA ASP A 219 12.48 -1.72 -5.78
C ASP A 219 13.77 -2.55 -5.87
N PRO A 220 13.80 -3.82 -5.43
CA PRO A 220 15.01 -4.66 -5.50
C PRO A 220 15.34 -5.13 -6.93
N GLY A 221 14.60 -4.68 -7.94
CA GLY A 221 14.84 -5.06 -9.34
C GLY A 221 14.54 -6.52 -9.70
N LEU A 222 14.07 -7.34 -8.76
CA LEU A 222 13.80 -8.78 -8.95
C LEU A 222 12.50 -9.06 -9.70
N THR A 223 12.18 -8.24 -10.68
CA THR A 223 10.95 -8.34 -11.47
C THR A 223 11.22 -8.72 -12.92
N ALA A 224 12.49 -8.90 -13.32
CA ALA A 224 12.92 -9.16 -14.70
C ALA A 224 12.31 -8.15 -15.71
N GLY A 225 12.19 -6.89 -15.33
CA GLY A 225 11.54 -5.85 -16.14
C GLY A 225 10.01 -5.91 -16.18
N LEU A 226 9.38 -6.95 -15.58
CA LEU A 226 7.92 -7.08 -15.54
C LEU A 226 7.24 -5.97 -14.73
N SER A 227 7.96 -5.26 -13.87
CA SER A 227 7.43 -4.04 -13.21
C SER A 227 7.21 -2.89 -14.20
N ALA A 228 7.95 -2.87 -15.31
CA ALA A 228 7.76 -1.91 -16.38
C ALA A 228 6.44 -2.14 -17.14
N VAL A 229 6.01 -3.40 -17.30
CA VAL A 229 4.79 -3.76 -18.03
C VAL A 229 3.52 -3.18 -17.39
N PRO A 230 3.22 -3.36 -16.09
CA PRO A 230 2.07 -2.70 -15.46
C PRO A 230 2.20 -1.17 -15.41
N ARG A 231 3.43 -0.62 -15.35
CA ARG A 231 3.68 0.82 -15.44
C ARG A 231 3.38 1.35 -16.85
N ALA A 232 3.90 0.68 -17.87
CA ALA A 232 3.65 1.02 -19.27
C ALA A 232 2.16 0.86 -19.64
N TRP A 233 1.52 -0.21 -19.18
CA TRP A 233 0.10 -0.45 -19.38
C TRP A 233 -0.78 0.62 -18.71
N ARG A 234 -0.46 1.02 -17.47
CA ARG A 234 -1.14 2.14 -16.80
C ARG A 234 -0.95 3.45 -17.58
N ALA A 235 0.29 3.77 -17.96
CA ALA A 235 0.59 4.97 -18.74
C ALA A 235 -0.10 4.98 -20.12
N LEU A 236 -0.20 3.82 -20.77
CA LEU A 236 -0.93 3.68 -22.05
C LEU A 236 -2.44 3.86 -21.83
N ARG A 237 -3.01 3.20 -20.84
CA ARG A 237 -4.43 3.35 -20.49
C ARG A 237 -4.76 4.80 -20.17
N ASP A 238 -3.93 5.48 -19.39
CA ASP A 238 -4.14 6.87 -19.01
C ASP A 238 -4.06 7.80 -20.23
N ARG A 239 -3.12 7.55 -21.17
CA ARG A 239 -3.05 8.28 -22.46
C ARG A 239 -4.30 8.06 -23.34
N LEU A 240 -4.79 6.82 -23.39
CA LEU A 240 -6.00 6.51 -24.17
C LEU A 240 -7.23 7.20 -23.57
N LEU A 241 -7.36 7.21 -22.24
CA LEU A 241 -8.46 7.88 -21.56
C LEU A 241 -8.40 9.41 -21.75
N ASP A 242 -7.22 10.02 -21.70
CA ASP A 242 -7.01 11.43 -22.02
C ASP A 242 -7.41 11.75 -23.46
N ALA A 243 -7.03 10.92 -24.44
CA ALA A 243 -7.40 11.10 -25.84
C ALA A 243 -8.92 11.06 -26.06
N PHE A 244 -9.64 10.13 -25.41
CA PHE A 244 -11.09 10.03 -25.48
C PHE A 244 -11.83 11.20 -24.80
N GLN A 245 -11.21 11.88 -23.84
CA GLN A 245 -11.82 13.04 -23.18
C GLN A 245 -11.71 14.32 -24.02
N HIS A 246 -10.64 14.45 -24.81
CA HIS A 246 -10.45 15.61 -25.69
C HIS A 246 -11.30 15.56 -26.98
N THR A 247 -11.89 14.41 -27.30
CA THR A 247 -12.75 14.23 -28.49
C THR A 247 -14.25 14.43 -28.23
N ARG A 248 -14.69 14.68 -26.97
CA ARG A 248 -16.08 15.04 -26.70
C ARG A 248 -16.28 16.53 -26.92
N PRO A 249 -17.14 16.95 -27.86
CA PRO A 249 -17.51 18.37 -28.02
C PRO A 249 -18.16 18.83 -26.71
N ARG A 250 -17.76 20.00 -26.25
CA ARG A 250 -18.44 20.71 -25.15
C ARG A 250 -19.86 21.03 -25.63
N ALA A 251 -20.85 20.37 -25.06
CA ALA A 251 -22.25 20.69 -25.19
C ALA A 251 -22.60 21.84 -24.27
#